data_baaf122ff98cb3539b126d5b8c1573ac
#
_entry.id   baaf122ff98cb3539b126d5b8c1573ac
#
_cell.length_a   1.000
_cell.length_b   1.000
_cell.length_c   1.000
_cell.angle_alpha   90.00
_cell.angle_beta   90.00
_cell.angle_gamma   90.00
#
_symmetry.space_group_name_H-M   'P 1'
#
loop_
_entity.id
_entity.type
_entity.pdbx_description
1 polymer ?
#
loop_
_entity_poly.entity_id
_entity_poly.type
_entity_poly.pdbx_seq_one_letter_code
_entity_poly.pdbx_strand_id
1 'polypeptide(L)'
;MNFIFEVIGYIASVLLSFLLVPQVYTTYKTKKTEGLSSLFLYFEIVTTILWIIYGIGFLLDNNLNGLPIIIANTSLLINVVILIILKHKYQ
;
A
#
# COMPACT_ATOMS: atom_id res chain seq x y z
N MET A 1 -9.46 9.41 20.19
CA MET A 1 -10.34 8.92 19.11
C MET A 1 -11.25 7.84 19.66
N ASN A 2 -12.46 7.75 19.16
CA ASN A 2 -13.43 6.74 19.58
C ASN A 2 -12.91 5.34 19.21
N PHE A 3 -13.12 4.37 20.11
CA PHE A 3 -12.73 2.97 19.89
C PHE A 3 -13.29 2.41 18.58
N ILE A 4 -14.54 2.78 18.22
CA ILE A 4 -15.17 2.30 16.98
C ILE A 4 -14.37 2.76 15.76
N PHE A 5 -13.91 4.01 15.74
CA PHE A 5 -13.11 4.51 14.64
C PHE A 5 -11.74 3.84 14.56
N GLU A 6 -11.16 3.51 15.71
CA GLU A 6 -9.90 2.76 15.73
C GLU A 6 -10.07 1.37 15.12
N VAL A 7 -11.14 0.66 15.49
CA VAL A 7 -11.44 -0.66 14.92
C VAL A 7 -11.62 -0.58 13.42
N ILE A 8 -12.38 0.41 12.96
CA ILE A 8 -12.61 0.62 11.53
C ILE A 8 -11.27 0.87 10.81
N GLY A 9 -10.40 1.68 11.41
CA GLY A 9 -9.08 1.97 10.85
C GLY A 9 -8.22 0.72 10.69
N TYR A 10 -8.21 -0.15 11.70
CA TYR A 10 -7.46 -1.39 11.62
C TYR A 10 -8.04 -2.35 10.60
N ILE A 11 -9.36 -2.48 10.52
CA ILE A 11 -10.02 -3.32 9.51
C ILE A 11 -9.67 -2.81 8.12
N ALA A 12 -9.82 -1.50 7.91
CA ALA A 12 -9.50 -0.88 6.62
C ALA A 12 -8.03 -1.10 6.24
N SER A 13 -7.11 -1.02 7.21
CA SER A 13 -5.70 -1.21 6.91
C SER A 13 -5.38 -2.64 6.53
N VAL A 14 -6.04 -3.62 7.13
CA VAL A 14 -5.88 -5.03 6.74
C VAL A 14 -6.36 -5.23 5.31
N LEU A 15 -7.55 -4.72 4.97
CA LEU A 15 -8.07 -4.82 3.61
C LEU A 15 -7.17 -4.13 2.60
N LEU A 16 -6.67 -2.95 2.94
CA LEU A 16 -5.78 -2.19 2.06
C LEU A 16 -4.45 -2.90 1.87
N SER A 17 -3.94 -3.57 2.92
CA SER A 17 -2.69 -4.32 2.84
C SER A 17 -2.76 -5.44 1.81
N PHE A 18 -3.94 -6.03 1.61
CA PHE A 18 -4.13 -7.11 0.67
C PHE A 18 -4.72 -6.66 -0.66
N LEU A 19 -4.92 -5.35 -0.84
CA LEU A 19 -5.61 -4.83 -2.03
C LEU A 19 -4.93 -5.23 -3.33
N LEU A 20 -3.60 -5.13 -3.39
CA LEU A 20 -2.85 -5.41 -4.61
C LEU A 20 -2.27 -6.82 -4.66
N VAL A 21 -2.45 -7.62 -3.61
CA VAL A 21 -1.91 -8.98 -3.58
C VAL A 21 -2.44 -9.83 -4.75
N PRO A 22 -3.76 -9.85 -5.05
CA PRO A 22 -4.23 -10.61 -6.20
C PRO A 22 -3.61 -10.13 -7.52
N GLN A 23 -3.39 -8.82 -7.66
CA GLN A 23 -2.78 -8.28 -8.88
C GLN A 23 -1.31 -8.73 -9.00
N VAL A 24 -0.57 -8.73 -7.90
CA VAL A 24 0.81 -9.22 -7.88
C VAL A 24 0.85 -10.70 -8.28
N TYR A 25 -0.01 -11.51 -7.69
CA TYR A 25 -0.07 -12.93 -7.99
C TYR A 25 -0.40 -13.18 -9.46
N THR A 26 -1.43 -12.50 -9.96
CA THR A 26 -1.87 -12.65 -11.34
C THR A 26 -0.77 -12.23 -12.32
N THR A 27 -0.12 -11.11 -12.05
CA THR A 27 0.95 -10.60 -12.91
C THR A 27 2.14 -11.55 -12.92
N TYR A 28 2.53 -12.05 -11.75
CA TYR A 28 3.64 -13.00 -11.65
C TYR A 28 3.34 -14.28 -12.42
N LYS A 29 2.12 -14.81 -12.28
CA LYS A 29 1.75 -16.10 -12.87
C LYS A 29 1.55 -16.00 -14.38
N THR A 30 0.87 -14.94 -14.84
CA THR A 30 0.56 -14.79 -16.28
C THR A 30 1.68 -14.09 -17.05
N LYS A 31 2.55 -13.38 -16.36
CA LYS A 31 3.64 -12.58 -16.95
C LYS A 31 3.11 -11.51 -17.91
N LYS A 32 1.86 -11.09 -17.72
CA LYS A 32 1.21 -10.06 -18.55
C LYS A 32 1.13 -8.77 -17.75
N THR A 33 1.71 -7.71 -18.29
CA THR A 33 1.76 -6.40 -17.64
C THR A 33 0.99 -5.32 -18.40
N GLU A 34 0.20 -5.72 -19.40
CA GLU A 34 -0.47 -4.78 -20.30
C GLU A 34 -1.45 -3.86 -19.60
N GLY A 35 -2.11 -4.33 -18.53
CA GLY A 35 -3.05 -3.53 -17.78
C GLY A 35 -2.43 -2.66 -16.70
N LEU A 36 -1.11 -2.70 -16.54
CA LEU A 36 -0.43 -1.94 -15.50
C LEU A 36 0.09 -0.62 -16.05
N SER A 37 -0.48 0.48 -15.59
CA SER A 37 -0.02 1.81 -15.96
C SER A 37 1.20 2.20 -15.12
N SER A 38 2.30 2.56 -15.78
CA SER A 38 3.49 3.05 -15.08
C SER A 38 3.17 4.32 -14.30
N LEU A 39 2.37 5.21 -14.86
CA LEU A 39 1.98 6.43 -14.17
C LEU A 39 1.22 6.13 -12.88
N PHE A 40 0.27 5.18 -12.94
CA PHE A 40 -0.47 4.76 -11.74
C PHE A 40 0.48 4.23 -10.67
N LEU A 41 1.42 3.37 -11.05
CA LEU A 41 2.36 2.77 -10.09
C LEU A 41 3.25 3.83 -9.43
N TYR A 42 3.73 4.81 -10.20
CA TYR A 42 4.55 5.87 -9.64
C TYR A 42 3.74 6.80 -8.73
N PHE A 43 2.49 7.10 -9.09
CA PHE A 43 1.60 7.84 -8.19
C PHE A 43 1.37 7.10 -6.88
N GLU A 44 1.22 5.78 -6.94
CA GLU A 44 1.05 4.98 -5.73
C GLU A 44 2.28 5.04 -4.83
N ILE A 45 3.48 5.02 -5.40
CA ILE A 45 4.71 5.15 -4.62
C ILE A 45 4.72 6.49 -3.88
N VAL A 46 4.47 7.58 -4.59
CA VAL A 46 4.48 8.91 -3.98
C VAL A 46 3.43 9.01 -2.90
N THR A 47 2.22 8.54 -3.20
CA THR A 47 1.10 8.60 -2.25
C THR A 47 1.39 7.79 -1.00
N THR A 48 1.91 6.57 -1.14
CA THR A 48 2.19 5.72 0.02
C THR A 48 3.31 6.29 0.88
N ILE A 49 4.33 6.88 0.27
CA ILE A 49 5.41 7.50 1.01
C ILE A 49 4.88 8.68 1.82
N LEU A 50 4.03 9.52 1.22
CA LEU A 50 3.43 10.66 1.92
C LEU A 50 2.57 10.21 3.09
N TRP A 51 1.78 9.14 2.91
CA TRP A 51 0.95 8.60 3.99
C TRP A 51 1.79 7.99 5.11
N ILE A 52 2.91 7.34 4.78
CA ILE A 52 3.82 6.79 5.80
C ILE A 52 4.39 7.92 6.64
N ILE A 53 4.82 9.01 6.01
CA ILE A 53 5.34 10.18 6.72
C ILE A 53 4.26 10.76 7.65
N TYR A 54 3.05 10.88 7.15
CA TYR A 54 1.91 11.36 7.94
C TYR A 54 1.65 10.46 9.15
N GLY A 55 1.70 9.14 8.95
CA GLY A 55 1.53 8.19 10.05
C GLY A 55 2.63 8.28 11.10
N ILE A 56 3.87 8.50 10.67
CA ILE A 56 4.99 8.71 11.57
C ILE A 56 4.76 9.95 12.43
N GLY A 57 4.19 11.00 11.84
CA GLY A 57 3.83 12.22 12.59
C GLY A 57 2.89 11.92 13.75
N PHE A 58 1.88 11.07 13.53
CA PHE A 58 0.98 10.64 14.60
C PHE A 58 1.72 9.90 15.69
N LEU A 59 2.65 9.01 15.35
CA LEU A 59 3.41 8.25 16.34
C LEU A 59 4.32 9.16 17.16
N LEU A 60 4.89 10.19 16.56
CA LEU A 60 5.72 11.15 17.27
C LEU A 60 4.91 11.94 18.30
N ASP A 61 3.61 12.09 18.06
CA ASP A 61 2.69 12.73 19.02
C ASP A 61 2.07 11.70 19.98
N ASN A 62 2.62 10.51 20.07
CA ASN A 62 2.13 9.42 20.92
C ASN A 62 0.71 8.99 20.56
N ASN A 63 0.33 9.13 19.29
CA ASN A 63 -0.98 8.74 18.81
C ASN A 63 -0.86 7.44 18.01
N LEU A 64 -1.36 6.35 18.58
CA LEU A 64 -1.26 5.02 17.97
C LEU A 64 -2.11 4.87 16.69
N ASN A 65 -2.92 5.86 16.36
CA ASN A 65 -3.68 5.84 15.10
C ASN A 65 -2.78 5.92 13.86
N GLY A 66 -1.51 6.27 14.05
CA GLY A 66 -0.53 6.20 12.96
C GLY A 66 -0.14 4.78 12.56
N LEU A 67 -0.32 3.78 13.45
CA LEU A 67 0.08 2.41 13.13
C LEU A 67 -0.70 1.81 11.96
N PRO A 68 -2.05 1.87 11.91
CA PRO A 68 -2.77 1.34 10.76
C PRO A 68 -2.36 2.00 9.45
N ILE A 69 -2.13 3.30 9.49
CA ILE A 69 -1.72 4.07 8.31
C ILE A 69 -0.37 3.57 7.81
N ILE A 70 0.60 3.42 8.70
CA ILE A 70 1.95 2.97 8.34
C ILE A 70 1.91 1.54 7.81
N ILE A 71 1.21 0.64 8.49
CA ILE A 71 1.15 -0.77 8.11
C ILE A 71 0.53 -0.92 6.73
N ALA A 72 -0.63 -0.28 6.49
CA ALA A 72 -1.33 -0.39 5.22
C ALA A 72 -0.49 0.16 4.07
N ASN A 73 0.10 1.32 4.26
CA ASN A 73 0.85 1.97 3.18
C ASN A 73 2.19 1.30 2.92
N THR A 74 2.83 0.76 3.96
CA THR A 74 4.05 -0.02 3.77
C THR A 74 3.77 -1.28 2.96
N SER A 75 2.67 -1.98 3.25
CA SER A 75 2.26 -3.16 2.47
C SER A 75 1.97 -2.80 1.02
N LEU A 76 1.25 -1.70 0.79
CA LEU A 76 0.97 -1.23 -0.56
C LEU A 76 2.26 -0.87 -1.30
N LEU A 77 3.17 -0.19 -0.63
CA LEU A 77 4.44 0.20 -1.24
C LEU A 77 5.23 -1.03 -1.69
N ILE A 78 5.30 -2.07 -0.85
CA ILE A 78 5.98 -3.31 -1.20
C ILE A 78 5.33 -3.94 -2.43
N ASN A 79 3.99 -4.03 -2.46
CA ASN A 79 3.27 -4.60 -3.59
C ASN A 79 3.49 -3.80 -4.88
N VAL A 80 3.48 -2.47 -4.79
CA VAL A 80 3.70 -1.61 -5.94
C VAL A 80 5.12 -1.78 -6.48
N VAL A 81 6.11 -1.87 -5.60
CA VAL A 81 7.50 -2.09 -6.02
C VAL A 81 7.62 -3.43 -6.75
N ILE A 82 6.99 -4.48 -6.22
CA ILE A 82 6.99 -5.79 -6.88
C ILE A 82 6.35 -5.68 -8.28
N LEU A 83 5.22 -4.97 -8.40
CA LEU A 83 4.56 -4.78 -9.69
C LEU A 83 5.45 -4.03 -10.69
N ILE A 84 6.19 -3.03 -10.23
CA ILE A 84 7.11 -2.30 -11.10
C ILE A 84 8.23 -3.23 -11.59
N ILE A 85 8.79 -4.03 -10.70
CA ILE A 85 9.83 -4.99 -11.07
C ILE A 85 9.30 -5.99 -12.10
N LEU A 86 8.11 -6.53 -11.87
CA LEU A 86 7.49 -7.47 -12.80
C LEU A 86 7.20 -6.82 -14.16
N LYS A 87 6.74 -5.56 -14.14
CA LYS A 87 6.46 -4.84 -15.37
C LYS A 87 7.74 -4.67 -16.20
N HIS A 88 8.83 -4.32 -15.59
CA HIS A 88 10.10 -4.18 -16.31
C HIS A 88 10.64 -5.52 -16.78
N LYS A 89 10.42 -6.57 -16.01
CA LYS A 89 10.91 -7.91 -16.36
C LYS A 89 10.15 -8.51 -17.54
N TYR A 90 8.83 -8.31 -17.60
CA TYR A 90 7.97 -8.97 -18.58
C TYR A 90 7.38 -8.00 -19.61
N GLN A 91 7.91 -6.81 -19.67
CA GLN A 91 7.48 -5.82 -20.63
C GLN A 91 8.00 -6.12 -22.05
#